data_063a2694a50f3b3b96eba6f1747211f5
#
_entry.id   063a2694a50f3b3b96eba6f1747211f5
#
_cell.length_a   1.000
_cell.length_b   1.000
_cell.length_c   1.000
_cell.angle_alpha   90.00
_cell.angle_beta   90.00
_cell.angle_gamma   90.00
#
_symmetry.space_group_name_H-M   'P 1'
#
loop_
_entity.id
_entity.type
_entity.pdbx_description
1 polymer ?
#
loop_
_entity_poly.entity_id
_entity_poly.type
_entity_poly.pdbx_seq_one_letter_code
_entity_poly.pdbx_strand_id
1 'polypeptide(L)'
;VTGMGGTAVQQDIEAWLAEGYATSFRTACLILGNRADAEEAVQEAFLRAWRFRTSLAPGSDVRPWLYRVVVNTCNSKLRSEIPHRDRRTGDGDLEGLSMADNGTTQVDLSGDIVRALQSLPVHLRVVVVLRYYADLTEREIATAIGRRPGTVKSRLHEARRLLSLHPALRSFDDEAGSDHSEVAE
;
A
#
# COMPACT_ATOMS: atom_id res chain seq x y z
N VAL A 1 -9.23 19.51 35.29
CA VAL A 1 -9.75 18.25 34.75
C VAL A 1 -9.38 18.16 33.28
N THR A 2 -8.14 17.73 32.99
CA THR A 2 -7.64 17.64 31.60
C THR A 2 -6.69 16.43 31.54
N GLY A 3 -7.22 15.23 31.47
CA GLY A 3 -6.37 14.05 31.49
C GLY A 3 -6.93 12.78 30.83
N MET A 4 -8.20 12.75 30.41
CA MET A 4 -8.81 11.49 29.98
C MET A 4 -8.90 11.27 28.47
N GLY A 5 -8.75 12.31 27.64
CA GLY A 5 -8.82 12.16 26.18
C GLY A 5 -7.51 11.68 25.54
N GLY A 6 -6.36 11.95 26.15
CA GLY A 6 -5.06 11.54 25.62
C GLY A 6 -4.77 10.06 25.79
N THR A 7 -5.30 9.43 26.84
CA THR A 7 -5.07 8.01 27.17
C THR A 7 -5.76 7.05 26.20
N ALA A 8 -7.00 7.36 25.77
CA ALA A 8 -7.76 6.48 24.87
C ALA A 8 -7.14 6.44 23.46
N VAL A 9 -6.83 7.60 22.87
CA VAL A 9 -6.15 7.66 21.55
C VAL A 9 -4.76 7.03 21.59
N GLN A 10 -4.05 7.15 22.70
CA GLN A 10 -2.74 6.55 22.87
C GLN A 10 -2.82 5.03 23.01
N GLN A 11 -3.81 4.51 23.72
CA GLN A 11 -4.07 3.07 23.81
C GLN A 11 -4.50 2.47 22.47
N ASP A 12 -5.32 3.18 21.69
CA ASP A 12 -5.72 2.75 20.35
C ASP A 12 -4.51 2.66 19.39
N ILE A 13 -3.58 3.61 19.45
CA ILE A 13 -2.37 3.59 18.62
C ILE A 13 -1.44 2.45 19.05
N GLU A 14 -1.26 2.24 20.35
CA GLU A 14 -0.40 1.18 20.88
C GLU A 14 -0.92 -0.21 20.51
N ALA A 15 -2.23 -0.43 20.68
CA ALA A 15 -2.90 -1.67 20.25
C ALA A 15 -2.76 -1.87 18.74
N TRP A 16 -2.99 -0.82 17.95
CA TRP A 16 -2.91 -0.89 16.51
C TRP A 16 -1.48 -1.11 16.01
N LEU A 17 -0.47 -0.51 16.64
CA LEU A 17 0.95 -0.78 16.33
C LEU A 17 1.30 -2.23 16.64
N ALA A 18 0.79 -2.79 17.73
CA ALA A 18 1.01 -4.19 18.08
C ALA A 18 0.37 -5.16 17.08
N GLU A 19 -0.87 -4.89 16.67
CA GLU A 19 -1.67 -5.76 15.78
C GLU A 19 -1.40 -5.49 14.29
N GLY A 20 -1.08 -4.24 13.94
CA GLY A 20 -0.96 -3.77 12.56
C GLY A 20 0.39 -4.05 11.91
N TYR A 21 1.41 -4.55 12.65
CA TYR A 21 2.74 -4.75 12.09
C TYR A 21 2.74 -5.72 10.90
N ALA A 22 2.15 -6.89 11.08
CA ALA A 22 2.14 -7.92 10.05
C ALA A 22 1.45 -7.44 8.76
N THR A 23 0.31 -6.75 8.88
CA THR A 23 -0.41 -6.21 7.73
C THR A 23 0.35 -5.06 7.08
N SER A 24 0.94 -4.17 7.86
CA SER A 24 1.80 -3.09 7.35
C SER A 24 3.03 -3.61 6.63
N PHE A 25 3.67 -4.65 7.18
CA PHE A 25 4.82 -5.30 6.58
C PHE A 25 4.48 -5.92 5.22
N ARG A 26 3.40 -6.71 5.15
CA ARG A 26 2.93 -7.29 3.88
C ARG A 26 2.54 -6.20 2.88
N THR A 27 1.87 -5.13 3.33
CA THR A 27 1.55 -3.97 2.49
C THR A 27 2.81 -3.34 1.91
N ALA A 28 3.84 -3.13 2.74
CA ALA A 28 5.12 -2.60 2.28
C ALA A 28 5.83 -3.55 1.31
N CYS A 29 5.80 -4.87 1.55
CA CYS A 29 6.32 -5.88 0.63
C CYS A 29 5.64 -5.79 -0.76
N LEU A 30 4.32 -5.65 -0.79
CA LEU A 30 3.57 -5.52 -2.04
C LEU A 30 3.86 -4.22 -2.78
N ILE A 31 4.12 -3.13 -2.05
CA ILE A 31 4.47 -1.83 -2.63
C ILE A 31 5.91 -1.84 -3.15
N LEU A 32 6.87 -2.32 -2.34
CA LEU A 32 8.31 -2.23 -2.63
C LEU A 32 8.82 -3.40 -3.48
N GLY A 33 8.19 -4.57 -3.42
CA GLY A 33 8.62 -5.76 -4.12
C GLY A 33 9.86 -6.45 -3.50
N ASN A 34 10.38 -5.93 -2.40
CA ASN A 34 11.57 -6.42 -1.72
C ASN A 34 11.31 -6.52 -0.21
N ARG A 35 11.61 -7.70 0.37
CA ARG A 35 11.36 -7.99 1.78
C ARG A 35 12.24 -7.17 2.73
N ALA A 36 13.52 -7.03 2.40
CA ALA A 36 14.47 -6.29 3.25
C ALA A 36 14.11 -4.81 3.31
N ASP A 37 13.78 -4.21 2.18
CA ASP A 37 13.35 -2.81 2.11
C ASP A 37 12.00 -2.59 2.78
N ALA A 38 11.08 -3.56 2.69
CA ALA A 38 9.80 -3.51 3.38
C ALA A 38 9.97 -3.55 4.90
N GLU A 39 10.85 -4.41 5.40
CA GLU A 39 11.14 -4.51 6.83
C GLU A 39 11.71 -3.19 7.37
N GLU A 40 12.72 -2.63 6.72
CA GLU A 40 13.29 -1.34 7.10
C GLU A 40 12.27 -0.20 6.99
N ALA A 41 11.46 -0.16 5.92
CA ALA A 41 10.43 0.86 5.74
C ALA A 41 9.36 0.80 6.84
N VAL A 42 8.94 -0.40 7.24
CA VAL A 42 7.94 -0.56 8.30
C VAL A 42 8.52 -0.23 9.67
N GLN A 43 9.74 -0.66 9.98
CA GLN A 43 10.41 -0.29 11.21
C GLN A 43 10.53 1.24 11.35
N GLU A 44 10.98 1.92 10.30
CA GLU A 44 11.07 3.38 10.30
C GLU A 44 9.68 4.05 10.39
N ALA A 45 8.68 3.51 9.69
CA ALA A 45 7.31 4.02 9.76
C ALA A 45 6.73 3.90 11.18
N PHE A 46 6.96 2.77 11.85
CA PHE A 46 6.49 2.54 13.21
C PHE A 46 7.20 3.43 14.23
N LEU A 47 8.51 3.64 14.07
CA LEU A 47 9.28 4.58 14.91
C LEU A 47 8.76 6.03 14.71
N ARG A 48 8.45 6.44 13.49
CA ARG A 48 7.84 7.74 13.21
C ARG A 48 6.44 7.83 13.80
N ALA A 49 5.62 6.83 13.60
CA ALA A 49 4.27 6.77 14.15
C ALA A 49 4.29 6.89 15.68
N TRP A 50 5.18 6.18 16.33
CA TRP A 50 5.38 6.27 17.78
C TRP A 50 5.79 7.68 18.24
N ARG A 51 6.74 8.32 17.56
CA ARG A 51 7.19 9.68 17.90
C ARG A 51 6.08 10.71 17.75
N PHE A 52 5.22 10.58 16.73
CA PHE A 52 4.17 11.55 16.41
C PHE A 52 2.78 11.15 16.94
N ARG A 53 2.68 10.07 17.73
CA ARG A 53 1.38 9.59 18.23
C ARG A 53 0.59 10.63 19.02
N THR A 54 1.25 11.51 19.71
CA THR A 54 0.62 12.58 20.53
C THR A 54 0.13 13.76 19.68
N SER A 55 0.47 13.84 18.41
CA SER A 55 0.00 14.91 17.50
C SER A 55 -1.37 14.61 16.89
N LEU A 56 -1.90 13.39 17.06
CA LEU A 56 -3.23 13.05 16.60
C LEU A 56 -4.29 13.68 17.51
N ALA A 57 -5.26 14.35 16.88
CA ALA A 57 -6.39 14.87 17.61
C ALA A 57 -7.25 13.73 18.20
N PRO A 58 -7.84 13.90 19.39
CA PRO A 58 -8.78 12.93 19.93
C PRO A 58 -9.91 12.61 18.93
N GLY A 59 -10.20 11.31 18.74
CA GLY A 59 -11.22 10.85 17.80
C GLY A 59 -10.75 10.78 16.33
N SER A 60 -9.49 11.06 16.03
CA SER A 60 -8.94 10.84 14.68
C SER A 60 -8.91 9.36 14.34
N ASP A 61 -9.21 9.04 13.07
CA ASP A 61 -9.02 7.70 12.56
C ASP A 61 -7.51 7.41 12.42
N VAL A 62 -7.02 6.51 13.26
CA VAL A 62 -5.60 6.14 13.34
C VAL A 62 -5.15 5.37 12.10
N ARG A 63 -6.03 4.55 11.53
CA ARG A 63 -5.69 3.61 10.44
C ARG A 63 -5.22 4.33 9.17
N PRO A 64 -5.96 5.28 8.56
CA PRO A 64 -5.48 6.02 7.39
C PRO A 64 -4.21 6.84 7.67
N TRP A 65 -4.11 7.40 8.88
CA TRP A 65 -2.90 8.15 9.26
C TRP A 65 -1.66 7.26 9.30
N LEU A 66 -1.77 6.08 9.85
CA LEU A 66 -0.66 5.14 9.95
C LEU A 66 -0.26 4.59 8.58
N TYR A 67 -1.23 4.24 7.73
CA TYR A 67 -0.92 3.90 6.33
C TYR A 67 -0.27 5.06 5.58
N ARG A 68 -0.62 6.31 5.91
CA ARG A 68 0.11 7.47 5.38
C ARG A 68 1.57 7.45 5.78
N VAL A 69 1.91 7.12 7.02
CA VAL A 69 3.31 7.01 7.46
C VAL A 69 4.03 5.90 6.72
N VAL A 70 3.41 4.70 6.62
CA VAL A 70 3.98 3.55 5.91
C VAL A 70 4.20 3.87 4.43
N VAL A 71 3.19 4.39 3.73
CA VAL A 71 3.28 4.74 2.30
C VAL A 71 4.35 5.81 2.07
N ASN A 72 4.42 6.84 2.91
CA ASN A 72 5.44 7.89 2.77
C ASN A 72 6.86 7.32 2.96
N THR A 73 7.04 6.36 3.88
CA THR A 73 8.34 5.73 4.09
C THR A 73 8.71 4.83 2.90
N CYS A 74 7.77 4.03 2.38
CA CYS A 74 7.96 3.27 1.15
C CYS A 74 8.34 4.18 -0.03
N ASN A 75 7.60 5.27 -0.20
CA ASN A 75 7.89 6.25 -1.27
C ASN A 75 9.27 6.89 -1.11
N SER A 76 9.71 7.17 0.12
CA SER A 76 11.04 7.71 0.36
C SER A 76 12.15 6.74 -0.03
N LYS A 77 11.95 5.44 0.27
CA LYS A 77 12.88 4.40 -0.18
C LYS A 77 12.95 4.29 -1.70
N LEU A 78 11.82 4.18 -2.37
CA LEU A 78 11.76 4.13 -3.83
C LEU A 78 12.45 5.33 -4.50
N ARG A 79 12.32 6.53 -3.90
CA ARG A 79 13.01 7.72 -4.40
C ARG A 79 14.51 7.71 -4.14
N SER A 80 14.98 7.08 -3.06
CA SER A 80 16.41 7.02 -2.75
C SER A 80 17.18 6.11 -3.71
N GLU A 81 16.51 5.13 -4.30
CA GLU A 81 17.08 4.20 -5.28
C GLU A 81 17.23 4.81 -6.68
N ILE A 82 16.58 5.96 -6.95
CA ILE A 82 16.70 6.64 -8.24
C ILE A 82 17.99 7.46 -8.25
N PRO A 83 18.88 7.29 -9.25
CA PRO A 83 20.05 8.13 -9.43
C PRO A 83 19.68 9.62 -9.46
N HIS A 84 20.50 10.47 -8.87
CA HIS A 84 20.27 11.92 -8.72
C HIS A 84 19.90 12.68 -10.01
N ARG A 85 20.09 12.08 -11.18
CA ARG A 85 19.87 12.69 -12.49
C ARG A 85 18.40 12.85 -12.86
N ASP A 86 17.50 12.00 -12.28
CA ASP A 86 16.06 12.02 -12.61
C ASP A 86 15.19 12.71 -11.54
N ARG A 87 15.81 13.29 -10.50
CA ARG A 87 15.08 13.94 -9.39
C ARG A 87 14.49 15.31 -9.71
N ARG A 88 14.55 15.78 -10.95
CA ARG A 88 14.12 17.16 -11.33
C ARG A 88 12.62 17.32 -11.56
N THR A 89 11.83 16.30 -11.43
CA THR A 89 10.37 16.42 -11.45
C THR A 89 9.85 16.60 -10.03
N GLY A 90 9.22 17.75 -9.83
CA GLY A 90 8.82 18.29 -8.53
C GLY A 90 7.91 17.38 -7.71
N ASP A 91 7.96 17.69 -6.45
CA ASP A 91 7.06 17.37 -5.35
C ASP A 91 5.78 16.59 -5.73
N GLY A 92 5.83 15.27 -5.63
CA GLY A 92 4.63 14.45 -5.46
C GLY A 92 4.31 13.37 -6.47
N ASP A 93 4.89 13.35 -7.66
CA ASP A 93 4.48 12.35 -8.65
C ASP A 93 5.51 11.22 -8.80
N LEU A 94 5.11 10.05 -8.31
CA LEU A 94 5.76 8.76 -8.60
C LEU A 94 5.35 8.24 -10.00
N GLU A 95 4.85 9.13 -10.86
CA GLU A 95 4.54 8.85 -12.24
C GLU A 95 5.85 8.60 -13.00
N GLY A 96 6.04 7.37 -13.47
CA GLY A 96 7.22 6.96 -14.25
C GLY A 96 8.22 6.06 -13.53
N LEU A 97 8.02 5.74 -12.24
CA LEU A 97 8.84 4.74 -11.56
C LEU A 97 8.44 3.33 -12.00
N SER A 98 9.20 2.76 -12.92
CA SER A 98 9.22 1.33 -13.20
C SER A 98 10.33 0.70 -12.38
N MET A 99 10.01 -0.27 -11.54
CA MET A 99 11.00 -1.01 -10.76
C MET A 99 11.51 -2.21 -11.56
N ALA A 100 12.83 -2.41 -11.53
CA ALA A 100 13.43 -3.64 -11.95
C ALA A 100 13.05 -4.79 -11.00
N ASP A 101 12.95 -5.98 -11.54
CA ASP A 101 12.62 -7.23 -10.85
C ASP A 101 13.66 -7.54 -9.75
N ASN A 102 13.39 -7.17 -8.52
CA ASN A 102 14.26 -7.38 -7.37
C ASN A 102 13.64 -8.40 -6.41
N GLY A 103 13.79 -9.67 -6.74
CA GLY A 103 13.71 -10.76 -5.78
C GLY A 103 12.30 -11.12 -5.30
N THR A 104 12.08 -12.42 -5.21
CA THR A 104 10.81 -13.06 -4.82
C THR A 104 10.38 -12.65 -3.41
N THR A 105 9.37 -11.81 -3.31
CA THR A 105 8.73 -11.48 -2.03
C THR A 105 7.83 -12.65 -1.63
N GLN A 106 8.19 -13.34 -0.57
CA GLN A 106 7.37 -14.40 0.02
C GLN A 106 6.22 -13.77 0.82
N VAL A 107 5.21 -13.26 0.10
CA VAL A 107 3.88 -12.95 0.62
C VAL A 107 3.03 -14.18 0.27
N ASP A 108 2.05 -14.56 1.12
CA ASP A 108 1.12 -15.68 0.86
C ASP A 108 0.15 -15.39 -0.31
N LEU A 109 0.65 -14.74 -1.34
CA LEU A 109 -0.01 -14.47 -2.61
C LEU A 109 0.72 -15.26 -3.70
N SER A 110 -0.01 -15.73 -4.71
CA SER A 110 0.63 -16.39 -5.85
C SER A 110 1.70 -15.46 -6.46
N GLY A 111 2.82 -16.02 -6.87
CA GLY A 111 3.90 -15.25 -7.50
C GLY A 111 3.42 -14.44 -8.70
N ASP A 112 2.34 -14.88 -9.34
CA ASP A 112 1.70 -14.22 -10.48
C ASP A 112 1.02 -12.91 -10.09
N ILE A 113 0.32 -12.89 -8.96
CA ILE A 113 -0.29 -11.67 -8.43
C ILE A 113 0.80 -10.65 -8.04
N VAL A 114 1.86 -11.11 -7.38
CA VAL A 114 2.98 -10.24 -7.02
C VAL A 114 3.63 -9.65 -8.27
N ARG A 115 3.90 -10.47 -9.31
CA ARG A 115 4.46 -9.99 -10.59
C ARG A 115 3.55 -8.99 -11.27
N ALA A 116 2.24 -9.25 -11.30
CA ALA A 116 1.28 -8.33 -11.89
C ALA A 116 1.24 -6.98 -11.14
N LEU A 117 1.27 -7.00 -9.80
CA LEU A 117 1.35 -5.78 -8.99
C LEU A 117 2.66 -5.02 -9.24
N GLN A 118 3.79 -5.73 -9.33
CA GLN A 118 5.10 -5.11 -9.57
C GLN A 118 5.22 -4.51 -10.98
N SER A 119 4.45 -4.98 -11.96
CA SER A 119 4.40 -4.36 -13.29
C SER A 119 3.67 -3.02 -13.34
N LEU A 120 2.87 -2.69 -12.32
CA LEU A 120 2.19 -1.41 -12.24
C LEU A 120 3.15 -0.27 -11.88
N PRO A 121 2.97 0.93 -12.44
CA PRO A 121 3.56 2.15 -11.89
C PRO A 121 3.27 2.27 -10.39
N VAL A 122 4.25 2.75 -9.62
CA VAL A 122 4.17 2.78 -8.14
C VAL A 122 2.91 3.46 -7.63
N HIS A 123 2.52 4.60 -8.23
CA HIS A 123 1.33 5.35 -7.82
C HIS A 123 0.00 4.61 -8.03
N LEU A 124 -0.05 3.68 -8.99
CA LEU A 124 -1.19 2.79 -9.23
C LEU A 124 -1.13 1.58 -8.30
N ARG A 125 0.06 1.00 -8.12
CA ARG A 125 0.30 -0.13 -7.23
C ARG A 125 -0.12 0.20 -5.80
N VAL A 126 0.29 1.36 -5.28
CA VAL A 126 -0.07 1.83 -3.92
C VAL A 126 -1.59 1.84 -3.73
N VAL A 127 -2.36 2.42 -4.63
CA VAL A 127 -3.82 2.49 -4.45
C VAL A 127 -4.49 1.12 -4.54
N VAL A 128 -3.97 0.21 -5.37
CA VAL A 128 -4.46 -1.17 -5.46
C VAL A 128 -4.18 -1.93 -4.16
N VAL A 129 -2.95 -1.89 -3.67
CA VAL A 129 -2.57 -2.58 -2.43
C VAL A 129 -3.37 -2.03 -1.25
N LEU A 130 -3.53 -0.72 -1.13
CA LEU A 130 -4.34 -0.13 -0.05
C LEU A 130 -5.82 -0.49 -0.16
N ARG A 131 -6.38 -0.61 -1.37
CA ARG A 131 -7.79 -0.95 -1.58
C ARG A 131 -8.08 -2.42 -1.31
N TYR A 132 -7.30 -3.32 -1.89
CA TYR A 132 -7.65 -4.74 -1.95
C TYR A 132 -6.94 -5.59 -0.90
N TYR A 133 -5.80 -5.14 -0.39
CA TYR A 133 -5.05 -5.85 0.63
C TYR A 133 -5.23 -5.23 2.02
N ALA A 134 -5.12 -3.91 2.13
CA ALA A 134 -5.31 -3.20 3.39
C ALA A 134 -6.78 -2.86 3.69
N ASP A 135 -7.69 -3.14 2.76
CA ASP A 135 -9.14 -2.94 2.86
C ASP A 135 -9.53 -1.49 3.25
N LEU A 136 -8.86 -0.51 2.66
CA LEU A 136 -9.17 0.90 2.85
C LEU A 136 -10.25 1.37 1.88
N THR A 137 -11.13 2.24 2.34
CA THR A 137 -12.06 2.98 1.48
C THR A 137 -11.33 4.01 0.61
N GLU A 138 -11.92 4.46 -0.49
CA GLU A 138 -11.32 5.49 -1.35
C GLU A 138 -11.00 6.79 -0.60
N ARG A 139 -11.79 7.14 0.44
CA ARG A 139 -11.56 8.31 1.29
C ARG A 139 -10.35 8.13 2.20
N GLU A 140 -10.21 6.96 2.81
CA GLU A 140 -9.06 6.60 3.64
C GLU A 140 -7.77 6.55 2.82
N ILE A 141 -7.82 5.95 1.61
CA ILE A 141 -6.70 5.96 0.67
C ILE A 141 -6.31 7.38 0.30
N ALA A 142 -7.29 8.24 -0.01
CA ALA A 142 -7.04 9.65 -0.32
C ALA A 142 -6.30 10.37 0.82
N THR A 143 -6.71 10.12 2.07
CA THR A 143 -6.04 10.61 3.27
C THR A 143 -4.62 10.04 3.38
N ALA A 144 -4.46 8.73 3.19
CA ALA A 144 -3.17 8.04 3.30
C ALA A 144 -2.15 8.54 2.27
N ILE A 145 -2.57 8.76 1.02
CA ILE A 145 -1.64 9.22 -0.04
C ILE A 145 -1.60 10.76 -0.21
N GLY A 146 -2.38 11.51 0.56
CA GLY A 146 -2.45 12.97 0.48
C GLY A 146 -3.02 13.49 -0.84
N ARG A 147 -4.01 12.81 -1.40
CA ARG A 147 -4.66 13.17 -2.69
C ARG A 147 -6.18 13.29 -2.53
N ARG A 148 -6.87 13.79 -3.56
CA ARG A 148 -8.33 13.87 -3.58
C ARG A 148 -8.95 12.50 -3.87
N PRO A 149 -10.15 12.18 -3.36
CA PRO A 149 -10.84 10.90 -3.65
C PRO A 149 -11.02 10.63 -5.15
N GLY A 150 -11.27 11.67 -5.95
CA GLY A 150 -11.38 11.53 -7.41
C GLY A 150 -10.09 11.02 -8.06
N THR A 151 -8.92 11.44 -7.55
CA THR A 151 -7.62 10.92 -7.99
C THR A 151 -7.44 9.44 -7.64
N VAL A 152 -7.92 9.01 -6.47
CA VAL A 152 -7.90 7.59 -6.09
C VAL A 152 -8.76 6.77 -7.03
N LYS A 153 -9.99 7.23 -7.31
CA LYS A 153 -10.92 6.56 -8.22
C LYS A 153 -10.34 6.39 -9.62
N SER A 154 -9.74 7.45 -10.19
CA SER A 154 -9.12 7.38 -11.53
C SER A 154 -7.92 6.43 -11.55
N ARG A 155 -7.06 6.47 -10.52
CA ARG A 155 -5.92 5.56 -10.38
C ARG A 155 -6.35 4.09 -10.24
N LEU A 156 -7.39 3.81 -9.45
CA LEU A 156 -7.94 2.46 -9.32
C LEU A 156 -8.54 1.95 -10.64
N HIS A 157 -9.21 2.83 -11.38
CA HIS A 157 -9.74 2.47 -12.71
C HIS A 157 -8.61 2.13 -13.69
N GLU A 158 -7.58 2.96 -13.77
CA GLU A 158 -6.43 2.74 -14.64
C GLU A 158 -5.65 1.47 -14.23
N ALA A 159 -5.42 1.28 -12.93
CA ALA A 159 -4.74 0.09 -12.44
C ALA A 159 -5.48 -1.20 -12.81
N ARG A 160 -6.81 -1.23 -12.63
CA ARG A 160 -7.64 -2.38 -13.03
C ARG A 160 -7.54 -2.65 -14.53
N ARG A 161 -7.55 -1.61 -15.35
CA ARG A 161 -7.37 -1.74 -16.80
C ARG A 161 -6.01 -2.36 -17.15
N LEU A 162 -4.92 -1.94 -16.50
CA LEU A 162 -3.60 -2.50 -16.75
C LEU A 162 -3.50 -3.95 -16.26
N LEU A 163 -4.05 -4.25 -15.09
CA LEU A 163 -4.04 -5.60 -14.53
C LEU A 163 -4.85 -6.58 -15.37
N SER A 164 -6.00 -6.19 -15.93
CA SER A 164 -6.78 -7.06 -16.81
C SER A 164 -6.06 -7.40 -18.12
N LEU A 165 -5.05 -6.65 -18.49
CA LEU A 165 -4.21 -6.95 -19.66
C LEU A 165 -2.97 -7.79 -19.30
N HIS A 166 -2.70 -7.99 -18.01
CA HIS A 166 -1.49 -8.70 -17.56
C HIS A 166 -1.60 -10.21 -17.81
N PRO A 167 -0.62 -10.83 -18.50
CA PRO A 167 -0.73 -12.25 -18.90
C PRO A 167 -0.93 -13.19 -17.72
N ALA A 168 -0.26 -12.94 -16.58
CA ALA A 168 -0.34 -13.76 -15.38
C ALA A 168 -1.73 -13.74 -14.71
N LEU A 169 -2.61 -12.79 -15.02
CA LEU A 169 -3.96 -12.72 -14.45
C LEU A 169 -5.02 -13.23 -15.40
N ARG A 170 -4.72 -13.38 -16.70
CA ARG A 170 -5.66 -13.95 -17.68
C ARG A 170 -5.92 -15.43 -17.44
N SER A 171 -4.94 -16.18 -16.94
CA SER A 171 -5.10 -17.60 -16.61
C SER A 171 -6.11 -17.86 -15.50
N PHE A 172 -6.36 -16.91 -14.61
CA PHE A 172 -7.37 -17.04 -13.56
C PHE A 172 -8.81 -16.90 -14.08
N ASP A 173 -9.03 -16.12 -15.14
CA ASP A 173 -10.36 -16.00 -15.77
C ASP A 173 -10.73 -17.27 -16.55
N ASP A 174 -9.74 -17.93 -17.17
CA ASP A 174 -9.96 -19.18 -17.91
C ASP A 174 -10.28 -20.38 -16.98
N GLU A 175 -9.64 -20.44 -15.79
CA GLU A 175 -9.93 -21.47 -14.81
C GLU A 175 -11.28 -21.27 -14.09
N ALA A 176 -11.67 -20.03 -13.81
CA ALA A 176 -12.97 -19.71 -13.21
C ALA A 176 -14.15 -19.93 -14.17
N GLY A 177 -13.92 -19.87 -15.49
CA GLY A 177 -14.93 -20.09 -16.52
C GLY A 177 -15.23 -21.58 -16.79
N SER A 178 -14.33 -22.50 -16.43
CA SER A 178 -14.48 -23.93 -16.71
C SER A 178 -15.32 -24.71 -15.69
N ASP A 179 -15.53 -24.15 -14.49
CA ASP A 179 -16.25 -24.83 -13.40
C ASP A 179 -17.78 -24.63 -13.40
N HIS A 180 -18.34 -23.92 -14.38
CA HIS A 180 -19.79 -23.64 -14.45
C HIS A 180 -20.50 -24.37 -15.61
N SER A 181 -19.84 -25.29 -16.33
CA SER A 181 -20.46 -26.01 -17.45
C SER A 181 -20.76 -27.49 -17.20
N GLU A 182 -20.62 -28.01 -15.97
CA GLU A 182 -20.81 -29.44 -15.70
C GLU A 182 -21.93 -29.75 -14.70
N VAL A 183 -22.98 -28.94 -14.62
CA VAL A 183 -24.23 -29.31 -13.93
C VAL A 183 -25.44 -28.95 -14.81
N ALA A 184 -25.61 -29.68 -15.91
CA ALA A 184 -26.88 -29.75 -16.62
C ALA A 184 -26.91 -31.00 -17.51
N GLU A 185 -27.15 -32.18 -16.86
CA GLU A 185 -27.84 -33.31 -17.52
C GLU A 185 -28.55 -34.17 -16.48
#